data_ea0fe9aa87a34f9a537bedb6f73b96e2
#
_entry.id   ea0fe9aa87a34f9a537bedb6f73b96e2
#
_cell.length_a   1.000
_cell.length_b   1.000
_cell.length_c   1.000
_cell.angle_alpha   90.00
_cell.angle_beta   90.00
_cell.angle_gamma   90.00
#
_symmetry.space_group_name_H-M   'P 1'
#
loop_
_entity.id
_entity.type
_entity.pdbx_description
1 polymer ?
#
loop_
_entity_poly.entity_id
_entity_poly.type
_entity_poly.pdbx_seq_one_letter_code
_entity_poly.pdbx_strand_id
1 'polypeptide(L)'
;MSTLKRAVITGIGAISCIGNNISEITKSLKSGTSGIRFNESYKELGMRSHISGSINLNLKDLIDRKHLRFMGEAASYAYLSAAEAIKDSGLDLSRFSSQDVGVIAGSGGASSRSQVEACLLYTSPSPRD
;
A
#
# COMPACT_ATOMS: atom_id res chain seq x y z
N MET A 1 -7.19 -41.19 -11.67
CA MET A 1 -6.53 -40.35 -10.64
C MET A 1 -6.52 -38.91 -11.13
N SER A 2 -7.27 -38.05 -10.51
CA SER A 2 -7.26 -36.61 -10.89
C SER A 2 -5.91 -36.03 -10.41
N THR A 3 -5.07 -35.63 -11.34
CA THR A 3 -3.83 -34.91 -11.02
C THR A 3 -4.24 -33.54 -10.50
N LEU A 4 -4.09 -33.32 -9.19
CA LEU A 4 -4.28 -32.00 -8.57
C LEU A 4 -3.35 -31.01 -9.26
N LYS A 5 -3.92 -29.94 -9.84
CA LYS A 5 -3.13 -28.83 -10.37
C LYS A 5 -2.39 -28.14 -9.21
N ARG A 6 -1.10 -27.94 -9.35
CA ARG A 6 -0.29 -27.21 -8.35
C ARG A 6 -0.38 -25.72 -8.63
N ALA A 7 -0.65 -24.94 -7.60
CA ALA A 7 -0.50 -23.49 -7.64
C ALA A 7 0.90 -23.11 -7.12
N VAL A 8 1.51 -22.12 -7.73
CA VAL A 8 2.83 -21.60 -7.37
C VAL A 8 2.79 -20.07 -7.27
N ILE A 9 3.60 -19.52 -6.37
CA ILE A 9 3.83 -18.07 -6.28
C ILE A 9 4.98 -17.73 -7.23
N THR A 10 4.76 -16.83 -8.17
CA THR A 10 5.73 -16.47 -9.20
C THR A 10 6.38 -15.12 -8.97
N GLY A 11 5.79 -14.25 -8.15
CA GLY A 11 6.34 -12.95 -7.80
C GLY A 11 5.77 -12.44 -6.48
N ILE A 12 6.57 -11.65 -5.78
CA ILE A 12 6.23 -11.07 -4.49
C ILE A 12 6.54 -9.57 -4.53
N GLY A 13 5.64 -8.76 -3.95
CA GLY A 13 5.86 -7.35 -3.71
C GLY A 13 5.27 -6.94 -2.38
N ALA A 14 5.96 -6.07 -1.64
CA ALA A 14 5.48 -5.61 -0.34
C ALA A 14 6.03 -4.23 0.04
N ILE A 15 5.21 -3.48 0.78
CA ILE A 15 5.58 -2.23 1.42
C ILE A 15 5.21 -2.31 2.89
N SER A 16 6.13 -1.95 3.76
CA SER A 16 5.91 -1.98 5.21
C SER A 16 6.75 -0.93 5.93
N CYS A 17 6.57 -0.79 7.25
CA CYS A 17 7.39 0.11 8.06
C CYS A 17 8.87 -0.29 8.17
N ILE A 18 9.25 -1.49 7.74
CA ILE A 18 10.64 -1.99 7.74
C ILE A 18 11.30 -1.94 6.35
N GLY A 19 10.56 -1.54 5.31
CA GLY A 19 11.10 -1.39 3.96
C GLY A 19 10.02 -1.09 2.93
N ASN A 20 10.43 -0.44 1.86
CA ASN A 20 9.56 0.03 0.77
C ASN A 20 9.55 -0.93 -0.43
N ASN A 21 10.25 -2.04 -0.34
CA ASN A 21 10.32 -3.12 -1.33
C ASN A 21 10.80 -4.41 -0.67
N ILE A 22 10.69 -5.54 -1.36
CA ILE A 22 11.07 -6.86 -0.84
C ILE A 22 12.53 -6.92 -0.42
N SER A 23 13.44 -6.28 -1.15
CA SER A 23 14.88 -6.29 -0.84
C SER A 23 15.17 -5.61 0.50
N GLU A 24 14.60 -4.43 0.74
CA GLU A 24 14.74 -3.70 2.00
C GLU A 24 14.10 -4.45 3.17
N ILE A 25 12.89 -4.99 2.97
CA ILE A 25 12.18 -5.78 3.98
C ILE A 25 13.02 -7.00 4.36
N THR A 26 13.55 -7.73 3.38
CA THR A 26 14.39 -8.90 3.61
C THR A 26 15.66 -8.54 4.39
N LYS A 27 16.30 -7.43 4.03
CA LYS A 27 17.48 -6.92 4.75
C LYS A 27 17.14 -6.58 6.21
N SER A 28 16.03 -5.87 6.43
CA SER A 28 15.57 -5.49 7.77
C SER A 28 15.22 -6.70 8.63
N LEU A 29 14.56 -7.71 8.06
CA LEU A 29 14.26 -8.97 8.75
C LEU A 29 15.54 -9.73 9.13
N LYS A 30 16.51 -9.84 8.23
CA LYS A 30 17.79 -10.50 8.49
C LYS A 30 18.62 -9.79 9.56
N SER A 31 18.55 -8.48 9.63
CA SER A 31 19.27 -7.66 10.62
C SER A 31 18.51 -7.46 11.93
N GLY A 32 17.26 -7.92 12.03
CA GLY A 32 16.40 -7.67 13.19
C GLY A 32 16.04 -6.19 13.38
N THR A 33 16.04 -5.38 12.31
CA THR A 33 15.77 -3.95 12.38
C THR A 33 14.27 -3.71 12.58
N SER A 34 13.90 -2.98 13.63
CA SER A 34 12.52 -2.58 13.90
C SER A 34 12.11 -1.38 13.04
N GLY A 35 10.89 -1.43 12.50
CA GLY A 35 10.24 -0.29 11.84
C GLY A 35 9.42 0.59 12.79
N ILE A 36 9.36 0.24 14.07
CA ILE A 36 8.64 1.03 15.08
C ILE A 36 9.49 2.23 15.46
N ARG A 37 8.88 3.42 15.38
CA ARG A 37 9.53 4.70 15.65
C ARG A 37 8.66 5.57 16.53
N PHE A 38 9.30 6.54 17.19
CA PHE A 38 8.58 7.57 17.93
C PHE A 38 7.77 8.45 16.96
N ASN A 39 6.55 8.78 17.35
CA ASN A 39 5.63 9.62 16.58
C ASN A 39 5.27 10.85 17.40
N GLU A 40 5.81 12.00 17.00
CA GLU A 40 5.63 13.27 17.70
C GLU A 40 4.15 13.69 17.74
N SER A 41 3.41 13.48 16.63
CA SER A 41 1.98 13.81 16.57
C SER A 41 1.16 13.06 17.62
N TYR A 42 1.54 11.82 17.93
CA TYR A 42 0.83 11.04 18.98
C TYR A 42 1.09 11.62 20.37
N LYS A 43 2.28 12.16 20.61
CA LYS A 43 2.60 12.86 21.85
C LYS A 43 1.83 14.18 21.96
N GLU A 44 1.79 14.97 20.90
CA GLU A 44 1.06 16.24 20.84
C GLU A 44 -0.44 16.05 21.06
N LEU A 45 -1.01 14.95 20.55
CA LEU A 45 -2.41 14.57 20.74
C LEU A 45 -2.69 13.95 22.12
N GLY A 46 -1.67 13.82 22.99
CA GLY A 46 -1.84 13.24 24.34
C GLY A 46 -2.20 11.74 24.32
N MET A 47 -1.83 11.02 23.28
CA MET A 47 -2.09 9.58 23.18
C MET A 47 -1.27 8.80 24.22
N ARG A 48 -1.76 7.67 24.68
CA ARG A 48 -1.06 6.81 25.66
C ARG A 48 0.24 6.22 25.12
N SER A 49 0.31 5.92 23.83
CA SER A 49 1.49 5.39 23.15
C SER A 49 1.96 6.39 22.11
N HIS A 50 3.25 6.66 22.11
CA HIS A 50 3.88 7.60 21.19
C HIS A 50 4.73 6.90 20.12
N ILE A 51 4.49 5.62 19.88
CA ILE A 51 5.22 4.85 18.87
C ILE A 51 4.29 4.30 17.80
N SER A 52 4.76 4.23 16.56
CA SER A 52 4.03 3.65 15.43
C SER A 52 4.97 3.06 14.39
N GLY A 53 4.45 2.12 13.59
CA GLY A 53 5.10 1.68 12.38
C GLY A 53 4.61 2.51 11.20
N SER A 54 5.40 3.50 10.79
CA SER A 54 5.04 4.40 9.69
C SER A 54 5.81 4.03 8.43
N ILE A 55 5.13 4.08 7.29
CA ILE A 55 5.75 3.94 5.97
C ILE A 55 6.27 5.31 5.56
N ASN A 56 7.57 5.40 5.24
CA ASN A 56 8.19 6.61 4.75
C ASN A 56 8.40 6.52 3.24
N LEU A 57 7.37 6.87 2.48
CA LEU A 57 7.36 6.78 1.04
C LEU A 57 6.67 8.01 0.43
N ASN A 58 7.33 8.68 -0.51
CA ASN A 58 6.70 9.78 -1.24
C ASN A 58 5.92 9.23 -2.44
N LEU A 59 4.62 9.04 -2.25
CA LEU A 59 3.73 8.48 -3.27
C LEU A 59 3.66 9.34 -4.56
N LYS A 60 3.89 10.65 -4.45
CA LYS A 60 3.82 11.57 -5.59
C LYS A 60 4.93 11.35 -6.61
N ASP A 61 6.06 10.79 -6.18
CA ASP A 61 7.20 10.50 -7.05
C ASP A 61 7.09 9.14 -7.74
N LEU A 62 6.19 8.26 -7.23
CA LEU A 62 6.08 6.87 -7.65
C LEU A 62 4.81 6.56 -8.42
N ILE A 63 3.77 7.37 -8.26
CA ILE A 63 2.47 7.16 -8.89
C ILE A 63 2.08 8.42 -9.66
N ASP A 64 1.65 8.24 -10.92
CA ASP A 64 1.14 9.34 -11.73
C ASP A 64 0.01 10.08 -10.98
N ARG A 65 0.09 11.42 -11.00
CA ARG A 65 -0.88 12.31 -10.33
C ARG A 65 -2.33 12.01 -10.73
N LYS A 66 -2.57 11.56 -11.97
CA LYS A 66 -3.91 11.23 -12.46
C LYS A 66 -4.50 10.04 -11.73
N HIS A 67 -3.69 9.07 -11.36
CA HIS A 67 -4.10 7.89 -10.59
C HIS A 67 -4.13 8.20 -9.10
N LEU A 68 -3.09 8.85 -8.57
CA LEU A 68 -2.95 9.13 -7.15
C LEU A 68 -4.12 9.93 -6.57
N ARG A 69 -4.72 10.82 -7.34
CA ARG A 69 -5.88 11.62 -6.90
C ARG A 69 -7.11 10.80 -6.51
N PHE A 70 -7.20 9.55 -6.97
CA PHE A 70 -8.30 8.62 -6.66
C PHE A 70 -7.91 7.53 -5.67
N MET A 71 -6.67 7.52 -5.20
CA MET A 71 -6.13 6.48 -4.34
C MET A 71 -5.89 7.03 -2.94
N GLY A 72 -6.44 6.35 -1.92
CA GLY A 72 -5.97 6.53 -0.55
C GLY A 72 -4.61 5.85 -0.36
N GLU A 73 -3.96 6.10 0.79
CA GLU A 73 -2.61 5.57 1.07
C GLU A 73 -2.55 4.04 0.94
N ALA A 74 -3.52 3.31 1.51
CA ALA A 74 -3.56 1.85 1.44
C ALA A 74 -3.67 1.34 0.00
N ALA A 75 -4.49 1.98 -0.84
CA ALA A 75 -4.63 1.63 -2.25
C ALA A 75 -3.33 1.90 -3.02
N SER A 76 -2.65 3.00 -2.70
CA SER A 76 -1.35 3.35 -3.30
C SER A 76 -0.26 2.33 -2.96
N TYR A 77 -0.20 1.89 -1.69
CA TYR A 77 0.74 0.84 -1.28
C TYR A 77 0.43 -0.50 -1.93
N ALA A 78 -0.85 -0.87 -2.02
CA ALA A 78 -1.28 -2.09 -2.71
C ALA A 78 -0.92 -2.05 -4.20
N TYR A 79 -1.12 -0.91 -4.86
CA TYR A 79 -0.74 -0.71 -6.26
C TYR A 79 0.76 -0.88 -6.49
N LEU A 80 1.59 -0.23 -5.67
CA LEU A 80 3.05 -0.33 -5.79
C LEU A 80 3.57 -1.74 -5.48
N SER A 81 3.01 -2.40 -4.46
CA SER A 81 3.34 -3.79 -4.13
C SER A 81 2.95 -4.75 -5.25
N ALA A 82 1.78 -4.56 -5.86
CA ALA A 82 1.34 -5.37 -7.00
C ALA A 82 2.25 -5.14 -8.22
N ALA A 83 2.65 -3.90 -8.49
CA ALA A 83 3.59 -3.60 -9.57
C ALA A 83 4.97 -4.26 -9.36
N GLU A 84 5.48 -4.26 -8.12
CA GLU A 84 6.71 -4.97 -7.76
C GLU A 84 6.55 -6.49 -7.97
N ALA A 85 5.44 -7.09 -7.51
CA ALA A 85 5.17 -8.52 -7.66
C ALA A 85 5.07 -8.94 -9.14
N ILE A 86 4.42 -8.14 -9.98
CA ILE A 86 4.32 -8.39 -11.43
C ILE A 86 5.72 -8.34 -12.07
N LYS A 87 6.52 -7.35 -11.70
CA LYS A 87 7.90 -7.23 -12.19
C LYS A 87 8.76 -8.43 -11.75
N ASP A 88 8.66 -8.83 -10.49
CA ASP A 88 9.39 -9.95 -9.91
C ASP A 88 9.01 -11.28 -10.58
N SER A 89 7.74 -11.46 -10.93
CA SER A 89 7.24 -12.66 -11.60
C SER A 89 7.76 -12.86 -13.03
N GLY A 90 8.28 -11.81 -13.68
CA GLY A 90 8.69 -11.83 -15.08
C GLY A 90 7.53 -12.02 -16.07
N LEU A 91 6.28 -11.80 -15.63
CA LEU A 91 5.10 -11.96 -16.47
C LEU A 91 5.04 -10.88 -17.56
N ASP A 92 4.76 -11.31 -18.78
CA ASP A 92 4.53 -10.41 -19.90
C ASP A 92 3.12 -9.79 -19.83
N LEU A 93 3.06 -8.49 -19.58
CA LEU A 93 1.80 -7.76 -19.43
C LEU A 93 0.90 -7.84 -20.67
N SER A 94 1.45 -8.11 -21.86
CA SER A 94 0.66 -8.27 -23.07
C SER A 94 -0.29 -9.48 -23.02
N ARG A 95 -0.02 -10.43 -22.13
CA ARG A 95 -0.84 -11.62 -21.88
C ARG A 95 -1.98 -11.40 -20.89
N PHE A 96 -2.03 -10.24 -20.24
CA PHE A 96 -3.04 -9.95 -19.19
C PHE A 96 -4.40 -9.50 -19.73
N SER A 97 -4.60 -9.41 -21.01
CA SER A 97 -5.93 -9.15 -21.60
C SER A 97 -6.79 -10.40 -21.66
N SER A 98 -6.28 -11.54 -21.21
CA SER A 98 -6.99 -12.82 -21.28
C SER A 98 -7.97 -12.98 -20.11
N GLN A 99 -9.04 -13.71 -20.34
CA GLN A 99 -10.04 -14.08 -19.31
C GLN A 99 -9.46 -14.99 -18.21
N ASP A 100 -8.18 -15.40 -18.35
CA ASP A 100 -7.50 -16.32 -17.42
C ASP A 100 -6.79 -15.61 -16.27
N VAL A 101 -6.82 -14.27 -16.26
CA VAL A 101 -6.14 -13.46 -15.22
C VAL A 101 -7.18 -12.74 -14.37
N GLY A 102 -7.12 -12.98 -13.06
CA GLY A 102 -7.96 -12.32 -12.07
C GLY A 102 -7.15 -11.51 -11.06
N VAL A 103 -7.76 -10.47 -10.50
CA VAL A 103 -7.20 -9.67 -9.40
C VAL A 103 -8.10 -9.83 -8.19
N ILE A 104 -7.51 -10.22 -7.05
CA ILE A 104 -8.20 -10.23 -5.76
C ILE A 104 -7.49 -9.21 -4.87
N ALA A 105 -8.24 -8.23 -4.38
CA ALA A 105 -7.74 -7.21 -3.47
C ALA A 105 -8.64 -7.13 -2.24
N GLY A 106 -8.04 -6.80 -1.10
CA GLY A 106 -8.75 -6.62 0.17
C GLY A 106 -8.08 -5.58 1.04
N SER A 107 -8.86 -4.97 1.92
CA SER A 107 -8.37 -4.02 2.93
C SER A 107 -9.12 -4.25 4.23
N GLY A 108 -8.42 -4.13 5.37
CA GLY A 108 -9.02 -4.25 6.70
C GLY A 108 -9.93 -3.08 7.10
N GLY A 109 -9.92 -1.98 6.35
CA GLY A 109 -10.75 -0.81 6.59
C GLY A 109 -10.45 0.33 5.62
N ALA A 110 -11.36 1.31 5.58
CA ALA A 110 -11.15 2.54 4.84
C ALA A 110 -10.14 3.45 5.55
N SER A 111 -9.47 4.32 4.79
CA SER A 111 -8.60 5.35 5.36
C SER A 111 -9.44 6.38 6.14
N SER A 112 -9.27 6.43 7.46
CA SER A 112 -9.94 7.43 8.32
C SER A 112 -9.64 8.86 7.87
N ARG A 113 -8.42 9.11 7.42
CA ARG A 113 -8.00 10.41 6.87
C ARG A 113 -8.82 10.78 5.63
N SER A 114 -8.93 9.87 4.66
CA SER A 114 -9.73 10.12 3.45
C SER A 114 -11.22 10.30 3.76
N GLN A 115 -11.73 9.61 4.78
CA GLN A 115 -13.11 9.81 5.24
C GLN A 115 -13.31 11.20 5.82
N VAL A 116 -12.41 11.66 6.70
CA VAL A 116 -12.47 13.00 7.27
C VAL A 116 -12.36 14.08 6.19
N GLU A 117 -11.41 13.94 5.27
CA GLU A 117 -11.24 14.87 4.13
C GLU A 117 -12.52 14.93 3.27
N ALA A 118 -13.13 13.78 2.97
CA ALA A 118 -14.39 13.74 2.24
C ALA A 118 -15.52 14.43 3.01
N CYS A 119 -15.67 14.14 4.30
CA CYS A 119 -16.68 14.81 5.14
C CYS A 119 -16.50 16.32 5.15
N LEU A 120 -15.28 16.82 5.29
CA LEU A 120 -14.98 18.24 5.30
C LEU A 120 -15.31 18.91 3.96
N LEU A 121 -15.09 18.24 2.83
CA LEU A 121 -15.48 18.74 1.51
C LEU A 121 -16.99 18.87 1.34
N TYR A 122 -17.78 17.96 1.92
CA TYR A 122 -19.25 18.01 1.86
C TYR A 122 -19.88 19.00 2.85
N THR A 123 -19.18 19.32 3.95
CA THR A 123 -19.68 20.21 4.99
C THR A 123 -19.16 21.66 4.86
N SER A 124 -18.18 21.90 3.98
CA SER A 124 -17.71 23.25 3.69
C SER A 124 -18.75 24.00 2.83
N PRO A 125 -19.09 25.25 3.20
CA PRO A 125 -19.97 26.07 2.34
C PRO A 125 -19.40 26.18 0.94
N SER A 126 -20.29 26.07 -0.06
CA SER A 126 -19.89 26.28 -1.45
C SER A 126 -19.40 27.72 -1.63
N PRO A 127 -18.32 27.95 -2.39
CA PRO A 127 -17.90 29.34 -2.72
C PRO A 127 -18.94 30.14 -3.50
N ARG A 128 -20.09 29.54 -3.80
CA ARG A 128 -21.21 30.16 -4.52
C ARG A 128 -22.38 30.54 -3.61
N ASP A 129 -22.31 30.22 -2.32
CA ASP A 129 -23.26 30.66 -1.28
C ASP A 129 -22.67 31.83 -0.51
#